data_2ba1fc8b6a41c2ad2e0e28b119d04104
#
_entry.id   2ba1fc8b6a41c2ad2e0e28b119d04104
#
_cell.length_a   1.000
_cell.length_b   1.000
_cell.length_c   1.000
_cell.angle_alpha   90.00
_cell.angle_beta   90.00
_cell.angle_gamma   90.00
#
_symmetry.space_group_name_H-M   'P 1'
#
loop_
_entity.id
_entity.type
_entity.pdbx_description
1 polymer ?
#
loop_
_entity_poly.entity_id
_entity_poly.type
_entity_poly.pdbx_seq_one_letter_code
_entity_poly.pdbx_strand_id
1 'polypeptide(L)' 'MAQDVLCEVKNCKYWAEGNKCTAEAIYVVSHSGKEANHQKETDCKTFEPL' A
#
# COMPACT_ATOMS: atom_id res chain seq x y z
N MET A 1 -2.45 -11.10 8.23
CA MET A 1 -1.44 -10.58 7.31
C MET A 1 -1.97 -10.60 5.89
N ALA A 2 -1.85 -9.50 5.20
CA ALA A 2 -2.28 -9.45 3.80
C ALA A 2 -1.46 -10.47 3.01
N GLN A 3 -2.15 -11.23 2.15
CA GLN A 3 -1.48 -12.28 1.37
C GLN A 3 -1.30 -11.81 -0.07
N ASP A 4 -0.15 -12.19 -0.63
CA ASP A 4 0.17 -11.90 -2.03
C ASP A 4 0.14 -10.41 -2.36
N VAL A 5 0.41 -9.56 -1.37
CA VAL A 5 0.51 -8.12 -1.60
C VAL A 5 1.97 -7.75 -1.76
N LEU A 6 2.29 -7.16 -2.90
CA LEU A 6 3.64 -6.70 -3.18
C LEU A 6 3.73 -5.21 -2.88
N CYS A 7 4.85 -4.79 -2.31
CA CYS A 7 5.08 -3.40 -1.96
C CYS A 7 6.52 -3.04 -2.26
N GLU A 8 6.71 -1.99 -3.02
CA GLU A 8 8.03 -1.53 -3.43
C GLU A 8 8.55 -0.39 -2.54
N VAL A 9 7.74 0.05 -1.58
CA VAL A 9 8.08 1.20 -0.74
C VAL A 9 8.91 0.75 0.44
N LYS A 10 10.21 0.80 0.30
CA LYS A 10 11.16 0.24 1.27
C LYS A 10 11.18 0.96 2.61
N ASN A 11 10.74 2.20 2.65
CA ASN A 11 10.68 2.95 3.91
C ASN A 11 9.32 2.83 4.60
N CYS A 12 8.50 1.89 4.19
CA CYS A 12 7.25 1.61 4.86
C CYS A 12 7.49 0.65 6.02
N LYS A 13 6.83 0.91 7.15
CA LYS A 13 6.93 0.08 8.33
C LYS A 13 6.60 -1.40 8.05
N TYR A 14 5.70 -1.64 7.12
CA TYR A 14 5.25 -3.00 6.80
C TYR A 14 6.00 -3.64 5.65
N TRP A 15 6.99 -2.97 5.11
CA TRP A 15 7.76 -3.54 4.01
C TRP A 15 8.65 -4.68 4.51
N ALA A 16 8.72 -5.75 3.75
CA ALA A 16 9.59 -6.87 4.03
C ALA A 16 10.40 -7.22 2.79
N GLU A 17 11.50 -7.90 2.98
CA GLU A 17 12.39 -8.28 1.91
C GLU A 17 11.64 -9.07 0.85
N GLY A 18 11.97 -8.82 -0.41
CA GLY A 18 11.24 -9.40 -1.53
C GLY A 18 10.06 -8.54 -1.94
N ASN A 19 10.05 -7.26 -1.52
CA ASN A 19 9.00 -6.31 -1.85
C ASN A 19 7.62 -6.84 -1.43
N LYS A 20 7.53 -7.25 -0.18
CA LYS A 20 6.28 -7.79 0.37
C LYS A 20 5.72 -6.88 1.43
N CYS A 21 4.41 -6.89 1.56
CA CYS A 21 3.70 -6.16 2.60
C CYS A 21 3.34 -7.11 3.73
N THR A 22 3.72 -6.74 4.98
CA THR A 22 3.46 -7.57 6.15
C THR A 22 2.29 -7.08 6.99
N ALA A 23 1.56 -6.06 6.54
CA ALA A 23 0.38 -5.59 7.25
C ALA A 23 -0.70 -6.66 7.23
N GLU A 24 -1.53 -6.70 8.27
CA GLU A 24 -2.61 -7.67 8.31
C GLU A 24 -3.65 -7.41 7.22
N ALA A 25 -3.89 -6.14 6.94
CA ALA A 25 -4.77 -5.70 5.87
C ALA A 25 -4.28 -4.35 5.40
N ILE A 26 -4.60 -3.99 4.18
CA ILE A 26 -4.27 -2.67 3.66
C ILE A 26 -5.55 -1.98 3.22
N TYR A 27 -5.52 -0.66 3.26
CA TYR A 27 -6.64 0.15 2.80
C TYR A 27 -6.14 1.00 1.64
N VAL A 28 -6.64 0.72 0.45
CA VAL A 28 -6.29 1.50 -0.74
C VAL A 28 -7.38 2.54 -0.95
N VAL A 29 -6.97 3.79 -1.06
CA VAL A 29 -7.91 4.90 -1.21
C VAL A 29 -7.73 5.60 -2.54
N SER A 30 -8.77 6.30 -2.97
CA SER A 30 -8.73 7.14 -4.14
C SER A 30 -8.47 8.58 -3.70
N HIS A 31 -7.56 9.27 -4.38
CA HIS A 31 -7.23 10.67 -4.05
C HIS A 31 -8.46 11.58 -4.02
N SER A 32 -9.34 11.39 -4.99
CA SER A 32 -10.51 12.24 -5.11
C SER A 32 -11.69 11.77 -4.25
N GLY A 33 -11.57 10.61 -3.63
CA GLY A 33 -12.68 9.99 -2.93
C GLY A 33 -13.72 9.42 -3.88
N LYS A 34 -13.40 9.37 -5.16
CA LYS A 34 -14.29 8.89 -6.22
C LYS A 34 -13.57 7.84 -7.04
N GLU A 35 -14.05 7.58 -8.24
CA GLU A 35 -13.41 6.64 -9.14
C GLU A 35 -12.02 7.12 -9.53
N ALA A 36 -11.06 6.21 -9.50
CA ALA A 36 -9.73 6.47 -9.99
C ALA A 36 -9.61 5.95 -11.42
N ASN A 37 -9.00 6.73 -12.28
CA ASN A 37 -8.80 6.34 -13.68
C ASN A 37 -7.39 5.83 -13.93
N HIS A 38 -6.47 6.12 -13.02
CA HIS A 38 -5.08 5.70 -13.14
C HIS A 38 -4.56 5.29 -11.77
N GLN A 39 -3.55 4.41 -11.79
CA GLN A 39 -2.96 3.92 -10.54
C GLN A 39 -2.39 5.05 -9.68
N LYS A 40 -1.92 6.13 -10.26
CA LYS A 40 -1.37 7.25 -9.52
C LYS A 40 -2.42 8.07 -8.78
N GLU A 41 -3.69 7.77 -8.98
CA GLU A 41 -4.78 8.39 -8.22
C GLU A 41 -5.17 7.56 -7.01
N THR A 42 -4.39 6.53 -6.71
CA THR A 42 -4.65 5.64 -5.59
C THR A 42 -3.48 5.67 -4.62
N ASP A 43 -3.78 5.47 -3.35
CA ASP A 43 -2.77 5.41 -2.31
C ASP A 43 -3.07 4.30 -1.33
N CYS A 44 -2.01 3.80 -0.71
CA CYS A 44 -2.16 2.88 0.41
C CYS A 44 -2.22 3.71 1.69
N LYS A 45 -3.40 3.78 2.29
CA LYS A 45 -3.59 4.55 3.52
C LYS A 45 -2.93 3.88 4.72
N THR A 46 -2.67 2.60 4.63
CA THR A 46 -2.01 1.85 5.69
C THR A 46 -0.52 2.17 5.77
N PHE A 47 0.03 2.81 4.74
CA PHE A 47 1.44 3.18 4.71
C PHE A 47 1.85 3.98 5.96
N GLU A 48 2.94 3.55 6.58
CA GLU A 48 3.54 4.29 7.69
C GLU A 48 5.04 4.41 7.42
N PRO A 49 5.55 5.62 7.28
CA PRO A 49 6.99 5.80 7.03
C PRO A 49 7.79 5.45 8.28
N LEU A 50 8.96 4.91 8.05
CA LEU A 50 9.88 4.62 9.15
C LEU A 50 10.40 5.90 9.80
#